data_db6f5c35fdbe75fcc59363c7f064b1ee
#
_entry.id   db6f5c35fdbe75fcc59363c7f064b1ee
#
_cell.length_a   1.000
_cell.length_b   1.000
_cell.length_c   1.000
_cell.angle_alpha   90.00
_cell.angle_beta   90.00
_cell.angle_gamma   90.00
#
_symmetry.space_group_name_H-M   'P 1'
#
loop_
_entity.id
_entity.type
_entity.pdbx_description
1 polymer ?
#
loop_
_entity_poly.entity_id
_entity_poly.type
_entity_poly.pdbx_seq_one_letter_code
_entity_poly.pdbx_strand_id
1 'polypeptide(L)'
;MTKWYITNSIPYLNAAPHIGHVLEFVQTDTLARWHRQKGEEVFYLSGTDEHGIKISRAAQAAEMPTQQFVDQISEQFQALQPALNLSYDAFIRTSDQKKHWPVAQALWERILTAGDVYKKTYTGLYCVGHEAFVTGKDLVRGECPVHKKKPEEVSEENWFFRLSKYQQQLEKIIGSDELKIIPETRKNEILSFILEGLEDVSVSRPRKDLDWGIPFPGDKTQTVYVWAEALIAYISGYGGIKQWETHPADTQVIGKDILRFHATIWPAMLLSAKLPLPKQIFVHGFVTVNGEKISKSLGNTIDPFELVKKYGTDAVRYYLLREIPAGEDGDFSEEKFKERYNGDLANGIGNLVARVATLAEKLGLNQHDSIEFNRSYFANYAEWFDDCKFDKLLYGIFSAIHKLDAQISSEELWAEKDRFVQKKKIVEYSVQILHIADMLKPFLPNAAEQIEKQFKLDNNILIIKKGQNLFPRL
;
A
#
# COMPACT_ATOMS: atom_id res chain seq x y z
N MET A 1 -17.26 -9.95 -15.49
CA MET A 1 -16.24 -8.95 -15.05
C MET A 1 -14.99 -9.72 -14.67
N THR A 2 -13.82 -9.19 -15.04
CA THR A 2 -12.54 -9.77 -14.61
C THR A 2 -12.37 -9.48 -13.13
N LYS A 3 -12.02 -10.51 -12.34
CA LYS A 3 -11.71 -10.32 -10.92
C LYS A 3 -10.29 -9.86 -10.75
N TRP A 4 -10.05 -9.02 -9.76
CA TRP A 4 -8.72 -8.54 -9.41
C TRP A 4 -8.57 -8.45 -7.89
N TYR A 5 -7.55 -9.11 -7.35
CA TYR A 5 -7.29 -9.19 -5.93
C TYR A 5 -5.97 -8.49 -5.59
N ILE A 6 -6.03 -7.48 -4.72
CA ILE A 6 -4.86 -6.74 -4.23
C ILE A 6 -4.80 -6.74 -2.71
N THR A 7 -3.57 -6.77 -2.18
CA THR A 7 -3.29 -6.60 -0.76
C THR A 7 -2.20 -5.56 -0.55
N ASN A 8 -2.26 -4.80 0.55
CA ASN A 8 -1.07 -4.25 1.17
C ASN A 8 -0.47 -5.26 2.16
N SER A 9 0.77 -5.04 2.61
CA SER A 9 1.29 -5.79 3.75
C SER A 9 0.46 -5.49 5.00
N ILE A 10 0.41 -6.46 5.92
CA ILE A 10 -0.28 -6.26 7.19
C ILE A 10 0.69 -5.68 8.23
N PRO A 11 0.48 -4.44 8.72
CA PRO A 11 1.40 -3.81 9.67
C PRO A 11 1.55 -4.59 10.98
N TYR A 12 2.77 -4.63 11.49
CA TYR A 12 3.11 -5.23 12.78
C TYR A 12 2.74 -4.29 13.94
N LEU A 13 1.85 -4.74 14.85
CA LEU A 13 1.21 -3.89 15.87
C LEU A 13 2.07 -3.59 17.10
N ASN A 14 3.34 -3.33 16.92
CA ASN A 14 4.20 -2.88 18.04
C ASN A 14 4.12 -1.36 18.32
N ALA A 15 3.40 -0.62 17.49
CA ALA A 15 3.29 0.84 17.54
C ALA A 15 2.08 1.38 16.77
N ALA A 16 1.64 2.62 17.11
CA ALA A 16 0.64 3.37 16.34
C ALA A 16 1.06 3.60 14.89
N PRO A 17 0.10 3.79 13.95
CA PRO A 17 0.39 4.08 12.56
C PRO A 17 1.17 5.41 12.40
N HIS A 18 2.02 5.47 11.38
CA HIS A 18 2.77 6.66 10.99
C HIS A 18 2.75 6.83 9.47
N ILE A 19 3.26 7.94 8.98
CA ILE A 19 3.23 8.31 7.55
C ILE A 19 3.82 7.23 6.62
N GLY A 20 4.79 6.43 7.08
CA GLY A 20 5.36 5.32 6.30
C GLY A 20 4.33 4.22 5.99
N HIS A 21 3.45 3.88 6.95
CA HIS A 21 2.34 2.95 6.70
C HIS A 21 1.33 3.56 5.73
N VAL A 22 1.06 4.86 5.86
CA VAL A 22 0.11 5.57 5.00
C VAL A 22 0.52 5.55 3.54
N LEU A 23 1.82 5.63 3.23
CA LEU A 23 2.33 5.52 1.86
C LEU A 23 1.85 4.21 1.21
N GLU A 24 2.05 3.08 1.88
CA GLU A 24 1.66 1.76 1.38
C GLU A 24 0.15 1.65 1.16
N PHE A 25 -0.65 2.07 2.16
CA PHE A 25 -2.11 2.05 2.07
C PHE A 25 -2.62 2.89 0.91
N VAL A 26 -2.08 4.09 0.72
CA VAL A 26 -2.51 5.01 -0.34
C VAL A 26 -2.09 4.51 -1.72
N GLN A 27 -0.89 3.93 -1.87
CA GLN A 27 -0.45 3.32 -3.12
C GLN A 27 -1.35 2.14 -3.50
N THR A 28 -1.66 1.26 -2.54
CA THR A 28 -2.54 0.11 -2.76
C THR A 28 -3.95 0.54 -3.12
N ASP A 29 -4.50 1.53 -2.41
CA ASP A 29 -5.82 2.09 -2.68
C ASP A 29 -5.91 2.73 -4.07
N THR A 30 -4.83 3.39 -4.50
CA THR A 30 -4.76 3.99 -5.84
C THR A 30 -4.87 2.95 -6.94
N LEU A 31 -4.17 1.82 -6.81
CA LEU A 31 -4.29 0.68 -7.73
C LEU A 31 -5.69 0.06 -7.68
N ALA A 32 -6.24 -0.17 -6.49
CA ALA A 32 -7.59 -0.72 -6.33
C ALA A 32 -8.65 0.17 -7.01
N ARG A 33 -8.57 1.49 -6.82
CA ARG A 33 -9.49 2.44 -7.47
C ARG A 33 -9.33 2.48 -8.98
N TRP A 34 -8.10 2.41 -9.48
CA TRP A 34 -7.83 2.33 -10.91
C TRP A 34 -8.47 1.11 -11.55
N HIS A 35 -8.29 -0.07 -10.96
CA HIS A 35 -8.89 -1.31 -11.46
C HIS A 35 -10.41 -1.30 -11.40
N ARG A 36 -11.02 -0.75 -10.32
CA ARG A 36 -12.47 -0.52 -10.25
C ARG A 36 -12.96 0.43 -11.35
N GLN A 37 -12.20 1.47 -11.65
CA GLN A 37 -12.54 2.43 -12.70
C GLN A 37 -12.50 1.82 -14.11
N LYS A 38 -11.65 0.79 -14.33
CA LYS A 38 -11.67 -0.03 -15.55
C LYS A 38 -12.88 -0.99 -15.63
N GLY A 39 -13.69 -1.09 -14.59
CA GLY A 39 -14.85 -1.98 -14.52
C GLY A 39 -14.53 -3.39 -14.06
N GLU A 40 -13.40 -3.61 -13.40
CA GLU A 40 -13.04 -4.90 -12.81
C GLU A 40 -13.69 -5.09 -11.43
N GLU A 41 -13.97 -6.34 -11.06
CA GLU A 41 -14.45 -6.73 -9.72
C GLU A 41 -13.24 -6.81 -8.78
N VAL A 42 -12.94 -5.72 -8.08
CA VAL A 42 -11.76 -5.62 -7.22
C VAL A 42 -12.07 -6.04 -5.80
N PHE A 43 -11.21 -6.89 -5.23
CA PHE A 43 -11.16 -7.15 -3.80
C PHE A 43 -9.84 -6.61 -3.24
N TYR A 44 -9.92 -5.64 -2.34
CA TYR A 44 -8.76 -5.06 -1.65
C TYR A 44 -8.76 -5.52 -0.20
N LEU A 45 -7.75 -6.32 0.18
CA LEU A 45 -7.52 -6.79 1.55
C LEU A 45 -6.47 -5.96 2.25
N SER A 46 -6.78 -5.52 3.45
CA SER A 46 -5.84 -5.00 4.43
C SER A 46 -5.91 -5.80 5.73
N GLY A 47 -5.07 -5.50 6.71
CA GLY A 47 -5.09 -6.19 7.99
C GLY A 47 -3.98 -5.76 8.93
N THR A 48 -3.79 -6.56 10.00
CA THR A 48 -2.75 -6.34 11.02
C THR A 48 -2.10 -7.65 11.44
N ASP A 49 -0.78 -7.60 11.62
CA ASP A 49 0.02 -8.68 12.22
C ASP A 49 0.11 -8.44 13.73
N GLU A 50 -0.44 -9.37 14.51
CA GLU A 50 -0.75 -9.18 15.93
C GLU A 50 -0.03 -10.16 16.87
N HIS A 51 0.81 -11.06 16.35
CA HIS A 51 1.54 -12.02 17.14
C HIS A 51 3.02 -11.66 17.30
N GLY A 52 3.75 -12.44 18.08
CA GLY A 52 5.19 -12.31 18.23
C GLY A 52 5.66 -11.69 19.55
N ILE A 53 6.95 -11.84 19.82
CA ILE A 53 7.57 -11.48 21.11
C ILE A 53 7.62 -9.95 21.34
N LYS A 54 7.78 -9.17 20.28
CA LYS A 54 7.82 -7.71 20.39
C LYS A 54 6.47 -7.13 20.83
N ILE A 55 5.38 -7.71 20.32
CA ILE A 55 4.03 -7.28 20.71
C ILE A 55 3.77 -7.63 22.18
N SER A 56 4.11 -8.86 22.59
CA SER A 56 4.01 -9.25 24.00
C SER A 56 4.83 -8.33 24.91
N ARG A 57 6.07 -8.01 24.53
CA ARG A 57 6.94 -7.08 25.27
C ARG A 57 6.38 -5.63 25.26
N ALA A 58 5.80 -5.18 24.15
CA ALA A 58 5.18 -3.86 24.07
C ALA A 58 3.92 -3.76 24.95
N ALA A 59 3.10 -4.79 24.97
CA ALA A 59 1.94 -4.89 25.84
C ALA A 59 2.35 -4.90 27.33
N GLN A 60 3.38 -5.65 27.68
CA GLN A 60 3.94 -5.68 29.03
C GLN A 60 4.49 -4.30 29.46
N ALA A 61 5.20 -3.63 28.57
CA ALA A 61 5.71 -2.28 28.81
C ALA A 61 4.61 -1.23 28.96
N ALA A 62 3.44 -1.49 28.36
CA ALA A 62 2.23 -0.68 28.49
C ALA A 62 1.35 -1.11 29.71
N GLU A 63 1.79 -2.10 30.48
CA GLU A 63 1.07 -2.68 31.62
C GLU A 63 -0.34 -3.17 31.24
N MET A 64 -0.48 -3.76 30.03
CA MET A 64 -1.76 -4.20 29.49
C MET A 64 -1.73 -5.68 29.09
N PRO A 65 -2.89 -6.39 29.15
CA PRO A 65 -3.03 -7.69 28.50
C PRO A 65 -2.75 -7.58 27.00
N THR A 66 -2.01 -8.54 26.42
CA THR A 66 -1.58 -8.49 25.02
C THR A 66 -2.75 -8.35 24.05
N GLN A 67 -3.88 -9.05 24.27
CA GLN A 67 -5.07 -8.93 23.44
C GLN A 67 -5.63 -7.49 23.46
N GLN A 68 -5.73 -6.87 24.64
CA GLN A 68 -6.22 -5.49 24.76
C GLN A 68 -5.29 -4.49 24.07
N PHE A 69 -3.97 -4.70 24.17
CA PHE A 69 -2.98 -3.86 23.49
C PHE A 69 -3.15 -3.92 21.98
N VAL A 70 -3.22 -5.12 21.40
CA VAL A 70 -3.40 -5.26 19.93
C VAL A 70 -4.76 -4.76 19.47
N ASP A 71 -5.82 -4.90 20.26
CA ASP A 71 -7.14 -4.36 19.95
C ASP A 71 -7.09 -2.84 19.80
N GLN A 72 -6.48 -2.13 20.75
CA GLN A 72 -6.34 -0.67 20.71
C GLN A 72 -5.49 -0.17 19.52
N ILE A 73 -4.39 -0.85 19.22
CA ILE A 73 -3.54 -0.44 18.10
C ILE A 73 -4.22 -0.78 16.76
N SER A 74 -4.89 -1.93 16.66
CA SER A 74 -5.65 -2.31 15.47
C SER A 74 -6.76 -1.32 15.15
N GLU A 75 -7.47 -0.81 16.15
CA GLU A 75 -8.48 0.25 15.98
C GLU A 75 -7.88 1.52 15.34
N GLN A 76 -6.65 1.90 15.72
CA GLN A 76 -5.97 3.04 15.13
C GLN A 76 -5.64 2.81 13.65
N PHE A 77 -5.21 1.59 13.29
CA PHE A 77 -4.99 1.24 11.87
C PHE A 77 -6.30 1.22 11.07
N GLN A 78 -7.38 0.70 11.64
CA GLN A 78 -8.70 0.73 11.01
C GLN A 78 -9.23 2.16 10.84
N ALA A 79 -8.94 3.07 11.77
CA ALA A 79 -9.31 4.49 11.68
C ALA A 79 -8.61 5.22 10.49
N LEU A 80 -7.55 4.67 9.92
CA LEU A 80 -6.96 5.20 8.69
C LEU A 80 -7.92 5.09 7.49
N GLN A 81 -8.83 4.11 7.47
CA GLN A 81 -9.78 3.94 6.37
C GLN A 81 -10.63 5.20 6.12
N PRO A 82 -11.42 5.68 7.08
CA PRO A 82 -12.19 6.91 6.87
C PRO A 82 -11.29 8.15 6.78
N ALA A 83 -10.19 8.22 7.53
CA ALA A 83 -9.30 9.38 7.52
C ALA A 83 -8.65 9.62 6.16
N LEU A 84 -8.26 8.56 5.46
CA LEU A 84 -7.57 8.63 4.17
C LEU A 84 -8.48 8.27 2.98
N ASN A 85 -9.78 8.04 3.22
CA ASN A 85 -10.73 7.56 2.22
C ASN A 85 -10.20 6.30 1.51
N LEU A 86 -9.72 5.31 2.30
CA LEU A 86 -9.26 4.03 1.75
C LEU A 86 -10.45 3.15 1.41
N SER A 87 -10.34 2.37 0.35
CA SER A 87 -11.43 1.58 -0.22
C SER A 87 -11.23 0.06 -0.06
N TYR A 88 -10.51 -0.38 0.98
CA TYR A 88 -10.40 -1.82 1.22
C TYR A 88 -11.76 -2.45 1.60
N ASP A 89 -11.97 -3.67 1.12
CA ASP A 89 -13.22 -4.41 1.27
C ASP A 89 -13.22 -5.27 2.53
N ALA A 90 -12.03 -5.69 2.99
CA ALA A 90 -11.86 -6.49 4.19
C ALA A 90 -10.60 -6.09 4.98
N PHE A 91 -10.69 -6.31 6.29
CA PHE A 91 -9.59 -6.11 7.21
C PHE A 91 -9.41 -7.38 8.05
N ILE A 92 -8.27 -8.07 7.88
CA ILE A 92 -7.94 -9.30 8.61
C ILE A 92 -7.02 -9.01 9.80
N ARG A 93 -7.28 -9.68 10.91
CA ARG A 93 -6.42 -9.67 12.10
C ARG A 93 -5.82 -11.05 12.31
N THR A 94 -4.51 -11.16 12.49
CA THR A 94 -3.90 -12.49 12.68
C THR A 94 -4.27 -13.11 14.02
N SER A 95 -4.68 -12.31 15.01
CA SER A 95 -5.24 -12.80 16.28
C SER A 95 -6.66 -13.36 16.18
N ASP A 96 -7.35 -13.23 15.02
CA ASP A 96 -8.69 -13.77 14.83
C ASP A 96 -8.68 -15.30 14.77
N GLN A 97 -9.01 -15.92 15.92
CA GLN A 97 -9.04 -17.37 16.07
C GLN A 97 -10.12 -18.07 15.21
N LYS A 98 -11.11 -17.33 14.71
CA LYS A 98 -12.19 -17.92 13.90
C LYS A 98 -11.90 -17.85 12.40
N LYS A 99 -11.28 -16.77 11.94
CA LYS A 99 -11.02 -16.54 10.51
C LYS A 99 -9.61 -16.93 10.12
N HIS A 100 -8.60 -16.48 10.87
CA HIS A 100 -7.19 -16.66 10.48
C HIS A 100 -6.62 -18.01 10.93
N TRP A 101 -6.77 -18.37 12.20
CA TRP A 101 -6.11 -19.57 12.76
C TRP A 101 -6.43 -20.88 12.03
N PRO A 102 -7.70 -21.20 11.68
CA PRO A 102 -8.01 -22.44 10.98
C PRO A 102 -7.33 -22.53 9.60
N VAL A 103 -7.20 -21.39 8.90
CA VAL A 103 -6.56 -21.34 7.59
C VAL A 103 -5.04 -21.50 7.73
N ALA A 104 -4.44 -20.84 8.71
CA ALA A 104 -3.02 -20.96 9.01
C ALA A 104 -2.65 -22.41 9.39
N GLN A 105 -3.42 -23.04 10.27
CA GLN A 105 -3.20 -24.45 10.65
C GLN A 105 -3.36 -25.38 9.45
N ALA A 106 -4.40 -25.21 8.64
CA ALA A 106 -4.61 -26.05 7.45
C ALA A 106 -3.49 -25.91 6.41
N LEU A 107 -2.93 -24.70 6.22
CA LEU A 107 -1.79 -24.52 5.34
C LEU A 107 -0.53 -25.24 5.89
N TRP A 108 -0.26 -25.08 7.17
CA TRP A 108 0.88 -25.76 7.81
C TRP A 108 0.72 -27.29 7.81
N GLU A 109 -0.49 -27.81 7.95
CA GLU A 109 -0.76 -29.26 7.80
C GLU A 109 -0.42 -29.75 6.38
N ARG A 110 -0.72 -28.97 5.33
CA ARG A 110 -0.31 -29.31 3.95
C ARG A 110 1.22 -29.33 3.81
N ILE A 111 1.92 -28.34 4.36
CA ILE A 111 3.38 -28.25 4.31
C ILE A 111 4.03 -29.41 5.09
N LEU A 112 3.48 -29.77 6.27
CA LEU A 112 3.90 -30.94 7.04
C LEU A 112 3.72 -32.25 6.24
N THR A 113 2.56 -32.40 5.60
CA THR A 113 2.24 -33.58 4.76
C THR A 113 3.17 -33.70 3.55
N ALA A 114 3.64 -32.56 3.00
CA ALA A 114 4.61 -32.50 1.91
C ALA A 114 6.04 -32.92 2.36
N GLY A 115 6.29 -33.06 3.67
CA GLY A 115 7.60 -33.41 4.24
C GLY A 115 8.62 -32.27 4.17
N ASP A 116 8.16 -31.03 4.04
CA ASP A 116 9.01 -29.85 3.87
C ASP A 116 9.36 -29.15 5.18
N VAL A 117 9.02 -29.76 6.32
CA VAL A 117 9.43 -29.29 7.64
C VAL A 117 10.08 -30.43 8.44
N TYR A 118 11.02 -30.08 9.30
CA TYR A 118 11.74 -31.02 10.19
C TYR A 118 12.16 -30.31 11.48
N LYS A 119 12.32 -31.08 12.56
CA LYS A 119 12.85 -30.56 13.82
C LYS A 119 14.36 -30.51 13.81
N LYS A 120 14.92 -29.46 14.36
CA LYS A 120 16.35 -29.27 14.53
C LYS A 120 16.63 -28.45 15.78
N THR A 121 17.59 -28.92 16.62
CA THR A 121 18.19 -28.06 17.63
C THR A 121 19.14 -27.08 16.92
N TYR A 122 18.95 -25.82 17.12
CA TYR A 122 19.76 -24.78 16.55
C TYR A 122 20.28 -23.86 17.63
N THR A 123 21.60 -23.65 17.63
CA THR A 123 22.27 -22.67 18.48
C THR A 123 22.79 -21.57 17.58
N GLY A 124 22.37 -20.33 17.82
CA GLY A 124 22.74 -19.21 16.97
C GLY A 124 22.45 -17.86 17.60
N LEU A 125 22.85 -16.81 16.91
CA LEU A 125 22.63 -15.44 17.32
C LEU A 125 21.22 -15.01 16.93
N TYR A 126 20.42 -14.64 17.92
CA TYR A 126 19.03 -14.20 17.74
C TYR A 126 18.91 -12.67 17.87
N CYS A 127 18.47 -12.01 16.82
CA CYS A 127 18.20 -10.58 16.86
C CYS A 127 16.73 -10.36 17.27
N VAL A 128 16.50 -9.92 18.50
CA VAL A 128 15.16 -9.59 19.00
C VAL A 128 14.45 -8.55 18.12
N GLY A 129 15.22 -7.62 17.56
CA GLY A 129 14.68 -6.60 16.66
C GLY A 129 14.14 -7.17 15.32
N HIS A 130 14.75 -8.21 14.77
CA HIS A 130 14.25 -8.91 13.59
C HIS A 130 13.32 -10.09 13.93
N GLU A 131 13.25 -10.47 15.22
CA GLU A 131 12.62 -11.73 15.68
C GLU A 131 13.14 -12.96 14.93
N ALA A 132 14.39 -12.94 14.49
CA ALA A 132 14.99 -13.96 13.65
C ALA A 132 16.42 -14.26 14.07
N PHE A 133 16.87 -15.48 13.75
CA PHE A 133 18.29 -15.82 13.82
C PHE A 133 19.06 -15.04 12.75
N VAL A 134 20.22 -14.54 13.12
CA VAL A 134 21.15 -13.82 12.26
C VAL A 134 22.51 -14.51 12.26
N THR A 135 23.23 -14.38 11.17
CA THR A 135 24.59 -14.92 11.04
C THR A 135 25.63 -13.83 11.29
N GLY A 136 26.90 -14.21 11.49
CA GLY A 136 27.97 -13.21 11.60
C GLY A 136 28.12 -12.30 10.40
N LYS A 137 27.67 -12.74 9.21
CA LYS A 137 27.65 -11.92 7.98
C LYS A 137 26.61 -10.80 8.02
N ASP A 138 25.54 -10.98 8.79
CA ASP A 138 24.46 -10.00 8.94
C ASP A 138 24.80 -8.91 9.97
N LEU A 139 25.96 -9.01 10.64
CA LEU A 139 26.35 -8.11 11.71
C LEU A 139 27.47 -7.15 11.27
N VAL A 140 27.39 -5.92 11.74
CA VAL A 140 28.44 -4.92 11.60
C VAL A 140 29.03 -4.66 13.00
N ARG A 141 30.31 -4.95 13.17
CA ARG A 141 31.02 -4.85 14.47
C ARG A 141 30.34 -5.67 15.60
N GLY A 142 29.73 -6.81 15.25
CA GLY A 142 29.03 -7.68 16.21
C GLY A 142 27.63 -7.20 16.60
N GLU A 143 27.10 -6.18 15.97
CA GLU A 143 25.76 -5.64 16.21
C GLU A 143 24.90 -5.70 14.95
N CYS A 144 23.58 -5.84 15.13
CA CYS A 144 22.63 -5.73 14.05
C CYS A 144 22.66 -4.31 13.47
N PRO A 145 22.94 -4.12 12.16
CA PRO A 145 23.06 -2.79 11.56
C PRO A 145 21.76 -1.99 11.58
N VAL A 146 20.61 -2.69 11.63
CA VAL A 146 19.28 -2.05 11.65
C VAL A 146 18.90 -1.62 13.08
N HIS A 147 19.07 -2.53 14.07
CA HIS A 147 18.59 -2.30 15.43
C HIS A 147 19.67 -1.77 16.39
N LYS A 148 20.95 -1.69 15.95
CA LYS A 148 22.09 -1.20 16.74
C LYS A 148 22.22 -1.91 18.11
N LYS A 149 21.91 -3.22 18.14
CA LYS A 149 21.97 -4.06 19.33
C LYS A 149 22.71 -5.36 19.02
N LYS A 150 23.40 -5.89 20.01
CA LYS A 150 24.01 -7.22 19.94
C LYS A 150 22.91 -8.28 19.96
N PRO A 151 22.97 -9.31 19.09
CA PRO A 151 22.10 -10.47 19.18
C PRO A 151 22.35 -11.28 20.44
N GLU A 152 21.32 -11.97 20.90
CA GLU A 152 21.39 -12.92 22.00
C GLU A 152 21.80 -14.31 21.48
N GLU A 153 22.65 -15.04 22.19
CA GLU A 153 22.94 -16.43 21.85
C GLU A 153 21.83 -17.31 22.42
N VAL A 154 21.14 -18.03 21.55
CA VAL A 154 19.98 -18.85 21.91
C VAL A 154 20.15 -20.25 21.36
N SER A 155 19.80 -21.24 22.15
CA SER A 155 19.76 -22.66 21.74
C SER A 155 18.36 -23.20 21.93
N GLU A 156 17.70 -23.51 20.83
CA GLU A 156 16.30 -23.94 20.77
C GLU A 156 16.10 -25.13 19.85
N GLU A 157 15.16 -26.02 20.18
CA GLU A 157 14.66 -27.01 19.24
C GLU A 157 13.41 -26.44 18.55
N ASN A 158 13.54 -26.21 17.24
CA ASN A 158 12.46 -25.61 16.43
C ASN A 158 12.14 -26.44 15.20
N TRP A 159 10.96 -26.21 14.61
CA TRP A 159 10.63 -26.67 13.28
C TRP A 159 11.30 -25.76 12.24
N PHE A 160 11.94 -26.39 11.25
CA PHE A 160 12.58 -25.72 10.13
C PHE A 160 11.87 -26.07 8.84
N PHE A 161 11.62 -25.05 8.00
CA PHE A 161 11.10 -25.22 6.65
C PHE A 161 12.25 -25.32 5.65
N ARG A 162 12.16 -26.30 4.73
CA ARG A 162 13.19 -26.60 3.72
C ARG A 162 13.19 -25.57 2.60
N LEU A 163 13.47 -24.30 2.92
CA LEU A 163 13.48 -23.20 1.94
C LEU A 163 14.54 -23.44 0.86
N SER A 164 15.71 -24.01 1.22
CA SER A 164 16.80 -24.33 0.30
C SER A 164 16.36 -25.24 -0.85
N LYS A 165 15.40 -26.14 -0.62
CA LYS A 165 14.81 -27.04 -1.64
C LYS A 165 14.18 -26.26 -2.81
N TYR A 166 13.69 -25.06 -2.58
CA TYR A 166 12.94 -24.26 -3.54
C TYR A 166 13.80 -23.26 -4.30
N GLN A 167 15.09 -23.12 -4.00
CA GLN A 167 15.99 -22.10 -4.57
C GLN A 167 15.93 -22.02 -6.09
N GLN A 168 16.17 -23.13 -6.80
CA GLN A 168 16.18 -23.14 -8.27
C GLN A 168 14.81 -22.81 -8.87
N GLN A 169 13.74 -23.25 -8.20
CA GLN A 169 12.37 -22.98 -8.67
C GLN A 169 12.04 -21.50 -8.50
N LEU A 170 12.41 -20.88 -7.37
CA LEU A 170 12.20 -19.45 -7.12
C LEU A 170 13.02 -18.58 -8.07
N GLU A 171 14.29 -18.92 -8.32
CA GLU A 171 15.13 -18.25 -9.31
C GLU A 171 14.48 -18.24 -10.70
N LYS A 172 13.97 -19.40 -11.14
CA LYS A 172 13.27 -19.52 -12.43
C LYS A 172 12.01 -18.69 -12.49
N ILE A 173 11.13 -18.78 -11.48
CA ILE A 173 9.83 -18.13 -11.40
C ILE A 173 9.99 -16.61 -11.42
N ILE A 174 10.92 -16.07 -10.62
CA ILE A 174 11.17 -14.62 -10.56
C ILE A 174 11.92 -14.15 -11.81
N GLY A 175 12.90 -14.94 -12.28
CA GLY A 175 13.66 -14.62 -13.50
C GLY A 175 12.78 -14.52 -14.75
N SER A 176 11.76 -15.37 -14.86
CA SER A 176 10.81 -15.40 -15.98
C SER A 176 9.59 -14.47 -15.83
N ASP A 177 9.48 -13.71 -14.75
CA ASP A 177 8.31 -12.89 -14.40
C ASP A 177 6.99 -13.70 -14.23
N GLU A 178 7.06 -15.00 -13.95
CA GLU A 178 5.91 -15.77 -13.48
C GLU A 178 5.40 -15.22 -12.13
N LEU A 179 6.32 -14.80 -11.28
CA LEU A 179 6.10 -13.89 -10.16
C LEU A 179 6.84 -12.58 -10.47
N LYS A 180 6.12 -11.59 -10.98
CA LYS A 180 6.71 -10.30 -11.34
C LYS A 180 7.04 -9.48 -10.09
N ILE A 181 8.26 -8.92 -10.03
CA ILE A 181 8.68 -8.02 -8.94
C ILE A 181 8.96 -6.63 -9.50
N ILE A 182 8.31 -5.63 -8.94
CA ILE A 182 8.44 -4.22 -9.33
C ILE A 182 8.96 -3.41 -8.12
N PRO A 183 9.92 -2.50 -8.33
CA PRO A 183 10.66 -2.21 -9.56
C PRO A 183 11.75 -3.25 -9.87
N GLU A 184 12.33 -3.17 -11.07
CA GLU A 184 13.38 -4.08 -11.55
C GLU A 184 14.61 -4.13 -10.62
N THR A 185 14.93 -3.01 -9.95
CA THR A 185 16.01 -2.96 -8.95
C THR A 185 15.76 -3.95 -7.80
N ARG A 186 14.50 -4.14 -7.37
CA ARG A 186 14.12 -5.09 -6.32
C ARG A 186 14.11 -6.53 -6.82
N LYS A 187 13.74 -6.75 -8.09
CA LYS A 187 13.89 -8.04 -8.75
C LYS A 187 15.35 -8.47 -8.75
N ASN A 188 16.25 -7.58 -9.16
CA ASN A 188 17.69 -7.87 -9.20
C ASN A 188 18.27 -8.10 -7.80
N GLU A 189 17.84 -7.34 -6.79
CA GLU A 189 18.23 -7.54 -5.39
C GLU A 189 17.88 -8.94 -4.90
N ILE A 190 16.64 -9.38 -5.10
CA ILE A 190 16.18 -10.68 -4.61
C ILE A 190 16.77 -11.86 -5.40
N LEU A 191 16.96 -11.70 -6.72
CA LEU A 191 17.65 -12.72 -7.52
C LEU A 191 19.10 -12.90 -7.05
N SER A 192 19.81 -11.81 -6.78
CA SER A 192 21.17 -11.88 -6.22
C SER A 192 21.19 -12.60 -4.87
N PHE A 193 20.22 -12.29 -4.00
CA PHE A 193 20.10 -12.97 -2.71
C PHE A 193 19.82 -14.48 -2.86
N ILE A 194 18.96 -14.88 -3.79
CA ILE A 194 18.65 -16.29 -4.05
C ILE A 194 19.89 -17.02 -4.60
N LEU A 195 20.65 -16.37 -5.48
CA LEU A 195 21.89 -16.93 -6.08
C LEU A 195 23.02 -17.13 -5.05
N GLU A 196 23.08 -16.33 -3.99
CA GLU A 196 24.02 -16.54 -2.87
C GLU A 196 23.78 -17.84 -2.10
N GLY A 197 22.59 -18.43 -2.24
CA GLY A 197 22.16 -19.67 -1.61
C GLY A 197 21.12 -19.45 -0.52
N LEU A 198 19.98 -20.13 -0.64
CA LEU A 198 18.94 -20.13 0.38
C LEU A 198 19.19 -21.18 1.45
N GLU A 199 19.08 -20.79 2.70
CA GLU A 199 19.15 -21.68 3.85
C GLU A 199 17.75 -22.01 4.39
N ASP A 200 17.62 -23.19 5.03
CA ASP A 200 16.38 -23.57 5.70
C ASP A 200 16.10 -22.64 6.87
N VAL A 201 14.84 -22.26 7.03
CA VAL A 201 14.43 -21.23 8.00
C VAL A 201 13.64 -21.83 9.16
N SER A 202 13.88 -21.34 10.37
CA SER A 202 13.09 -21.70 11.56
C SER A 202 11.70 -21.08 11.46
N VAL A 203 10.67 -21.95 11.53
CA VAL A 203 9.25 -21.56 11.38
C VAL A 203 8.42 -21.80 12.64
N SER A 204 9.07 -22.09 13.76
CA SER A 204 8.41 -22.16 15.06
C SER A 204 9.28 -21.56 16.18
N ARG A 205 8.64 -21.35 17.33
CA ARG A 205 9.30 -20.94 18.57
C ARG A 205 8.77 -21.78 19.74
N PRO A 206 9.59 -22.07 20.75
CA PRO A 206 9.10 -22.76 21.94
C PRO A 206 8.00 -21.94 22.61
N ARG A 207 6.87 -22.58 22.88
CA ARG A 207 5.70 -21.92 23.48
C ARG A 207 5.97 -21.38 24.89
N LYS A 208 6.93 -21.96 25.61
CA LYS A 208 7.37 -21.44 26.91
C LYS A 208 7.97 -20.03 26.84
N ASP A 209 8.52 -19.65 25.67
CA ASP A 209 9.17 -18.36 25.42
C ASP A 209 8.22 -17.39 24.70
N LEU A 210 7.23 -17.94 23.97
CA LEU A 210 6.21 -17.19 23.24
C LEU A 210 4.89 -17.95 23.24
N ASP A 211 3.99 -17.63 24.16
CA ASP A 211 2.64 -18.19 24.26
C ASP A 211 1.60 -17.42 23.42
N TRP A 212 1.96 -16.20 22.98
CA TRP A 212 1.13 -15.34 22.14
C TRP A 212 1.37 -15.61 20.66
N GLY A 213 0.61 -16.54 20.07
CA GLY A 213 0.70 -16.96 18.67
C GLY A 213 -0.08 -18.24 18.38
N ILE A 214 -0.09 -18.67 17.13
CA ILE A 214 -0.82 -19.86 16.68
C ILE A 214 -0.05 -21.13 17.09
N PRO A 215 -0.67 -22.09 17.79
CA PRO A 215 -0.02 -23.36 18.09
C PRO A 215 0.41 -24.08 16.80
N PHE A 216 1.64 -24.63 16.79
CA PHE A 216 2.16 -25.36 15.64
C PHE A 216 1.38 -26.69 15.48
N PRO A 217 0.85 -27.00 14.26
CA PRO A 217 0.09 -28.24 14.06
C PRO A 217 0.89 -29.48 14.40
N GLY A 218 0.31 -30.37 15.19
CA GLY A 218 0.95 -31.60 15.65
C GLY A 218 1.95 -31.44 16.79
N ASP A 219 2.29 -30.20 17.22
CA ASP A 219 3.24 -29.95 18.30
C ASP A 219 2.80 -28.80 19.22
N LYS A 220 2.11 -29.16 20.30
CA LYS A 220 1.59 -28.20 21.29
C LYS A 220 2.67 -27.45 22.09
N THR A 221 3.94 -27.89 22.00
CA THR A 221 5.07 -27.24 22.67
C THR A 221 5.66 -26.09 21.87
N GLN A 222 5.20 -25.92 20.63
CA GLN A 222 5.68 -24.93 19.68
C GLN A 222 4.56 -23.99 19.22
N THR A 223 4.93 -22.76 18.91
CA THR A 223 4.09 -21.72 18.30
C THR A 223 4.63 -21.43 16.91
N VAL A 224 3.77 -21.25 15.92
CA VAL A 224 4.18 -20.86 14.57
C VAL A 224 4.92 -19.51 14.62
N TYR A 225 6.01 -19.41 13.88
CA TYR A 225 6.78 -18.17 13.78
C TYR A 225 5.94 -17.05 13.12
N VAL A 226 5.92 -15.87 13.73
CA VAL A 226 5.03 -14.79 13.38
C VAL A 226 5.05 -14.44 11.88
N TRP A 227 6.22 -14.28 11.27
CA TRP A 227 6.32 -13.96 9.84
C TRP A 227 5.81 -15.07 8.94
N ALA A 228 5.97 -16.33 9.34
CA ALA A 228 5.50 -17.47 8.57
C ALA A 228 3.98 -17.70 8.70
N GLU A 229 3.33 -17.14 9.73
CA GLU A 229 1.87 -17.18 9.85
C GLU A 229 1.20 -15.92 9.32
N ALA A 230 1.82 -14.75 9.50
CA ALA A 230 1.27 -13.48 9.04
C ALA A 230 1.04 -13.47 7.50
N LEU A 231 1.95 -14.09 6.73
CA LEU A 231 1.80 -14.24 5.28
C LEU A 231 0.52 -15.00 4.87
N ILE A 232 0.00 -15.86 5.75
CA ILE A 232 -1.24 -16.63 5.49
C ILE A 232 -2.49 -15.74 5.61
N ALA A 233 -2.35 -14.55 6.19
CA ALA A 233 -3.43 -13.56 6.26
C ALA A 233 -3.99 -13.21 4.88
N TYR A 234 -3.16 -13.23 3.84
CA TYR A 234 -3.59 -13.00 2.46
C TYR A 234 -4.57 -14.06 1.96
N ILE A 235 -4.47 -15.28 2.44
CA ILE A 235 -5.41 -16.37 2.13
C ILE A 235 -6.65 -16.27 3.03
N SER A 236 -6.46 -16.14 4.33
CA SER A 236 -7.57 -16.16 5.29
C SER A 236 -8.50 -14.95 5.15
N GLY A 237 -7.95 -13.77 4.86
CA GLY A 237 -8.71 -12.55 4.62
C GLY A 237 -9.49 -12.55 3.31
N TYR A 238 -9.06 -13.35 2.32
CA TYR A 238 -9.74 -13.50 1.03
C TYR A 238 -10.83 -14.58 1.02
N GLY A 239 -11.05 -15.29 2.13
CA GLY A 239 -12.07 -16.33 2.23
C GLY A 239 -11.52 -17.75 2.30
N GLY A 240 -10.20 -17.91 2.48
CA GLY A 240 -9.54 -19.17 2.75
C GLY A 240 -8.94 -19.87 1.51
N ILE A 241 -8.42 -21.06 1.75
CA ILE A 241 -7.59 -21.79 0.77
C ILE A 241 -8.33 -22.03 -0.56
N LYS A 242 -9.59 -22.42 -0.53
CA LYS A 242 -10.37 -22.68 -1.78
C LYS A 242 -10.50 -21.45 -2.66
N GLN A 243 -10.70 -20.28 -2.04
CA GLN A 243 -10.80 -19.02 -2.78
C GLN A 243 -9.46 -18.65 -3.40
N TRP A 244 -8.36 -18.82 -2.66
CA TRP A 244 -7.00 -18.61 -3.16
C TRP A 244 -6.63 -19.55 -4.31
N GLU A 245 -7.01 -20.85 -4.24
CA GLU A 245 -6.78 -21.83 -5.31
C GLU A 245 -7.43 -21.40 -6.63
N THR A 246 -8.57 -20.72 -6.58
CA THR A 246 -9.28 -20.26 -7.78
C THR A 246 -8.77 -18.90 -8.27
N HIS A 247 -8.35 -18.03 -7.37
CA HIS A 247 -7.91 -16.68 -7.70
C HIS A 247 -6.89 -16.16 -6.65
N PRO A 248 -5.59 -16.40 -6.86
CA PRO A 248 -4.56 -15.85 -5.99
C PRO A 248 -4.45 -14.33 -6.16
N ALA A 249 -3.71 -13.67 -5.29
CA ALA A 249 -3.50 -12.23 -5.39
C ALA A 249 -2.89 -11.84 -6.75
N ASP A 250 -3.49 -10.84 -7.41
CA ASP A 250 -2.92 -10.24 -8.62
C ASP A 250 -1.75 -9.33 -8.26
N THR A 251 -1.86 -8.58 -7.15
CA THR A 251 -0.77 -7.72 -6.68
C THR A 251 -0.69 -7.71 -5.17
N GLN A 252 0.53 -7.87 -4.65
CA GLN A 252 0.86 -7.64 -3.24
C GLN A 252 1.77 -6.41 -3.14
N VAL A 253 1.35 -5.38 -2.42
CA VAL A 253 2.12 -4.15 -2.17
C VAL A 253 2.83 -4.29 -0.85
N ILE A 254 4.15 -4.08 -0.82
CA ILE A 254 4.97 -4.32 0.37
C ILE A 254 6.10 -3.30 0.52
N GLY A 255 6.55 -3.09 1.75
CA GLY A 255 7.79 -2.37 2.02
C GLY A 255 9.05 -3.17 1.65
N LYS A 256 10.12 -2.49 1.31
CA LYS A 256 11.39 -3.11 0.87
C LYS A 256 12.06 -4.01 1.92
N ASP A 257 11.81 -3.76 3.20
CA ASP A 257 12.39 -4.52 4.33
C ASP A 257 11.81 -5.94 4.47
N ILE A 258 10.63 -6.18 3.90
CA ILE A 258 9.96 -7.48 3.93
C ILE A 258 9.99 -8.21 2.57
N LEU A 259 10.76 -7.69 1.60
CA LEU A 259 10.90 -8.31 0.27
C LEU A 259 11.35 -9.78 0.37
N ARG A 260 12.34 -10.08 1.21
CA ARG A 260 12.85 -11.47 1.36
C ARG A 260 11.75 -12.44 1.79
N PHE A 261 10.86 -12.03 2.70
CA PHE A 261 9.76 -12.88 3.14
C PHE A 261 8.76 -13.15 2.01
N HIS A 262 8.37 -12.11 1.27
CA HIS A 262 7.35 -12.20 0.23
C HIS A 262 7.85 -12.81 -1.08
N ALA A 263 9.14 -12.71 -1.37
CA ALA A 263 9.70 -13.24 -2.61
C ALA A 263 10.46 -14.56 -2.44
N THR A 264 10.68 -15.06 -1.19
CA THR A 264 11.29 -16.37 -0.98
C THR A 264 10.44 -17.28 -0.11
N ILE A 265 10.21 -16.96 1.16
CA ILE A 265 9.49 -17.83 2.11
C ILE A 265 8.05 -18.01 1.66
N TRP A 266 7.33 -16.94 1.35
CA TRP A 266 5.93 -17.00 0.97
C TRP A 266 5.68 -17.85 -0.28
N PRO A 267 6.33 -17.61 -1.43
CA PRO A 267 6.12 -18.44 -2.60
C PRO A 267 6.59 -19.89 -2.38
N ALA A 268 7.65 -20.14 -1.61
CA ALA A 268 8.08 -21.49 -1.27
C ALA A 268 7.04 -22.24 -0.42
N MET A 269 6.39 -21.56 0.55
CA MET A 269 5.29 -22.14 1.34
C MET A 269 4.09 -22.49 0.44
N LEU A 270 3.73 -21.61 -0.49
CA LEU A 270 2.66 -21.86 -1.46
C LEU A 270 2.99 -23.06 -2.36
N LEU A 271 4.18 -23.12 -2.90
CA LEU A 271 4.65 -24.25 -3.71
C LEU A 271 4.60 -25.57 -2.94
N SER A 272 5.08 -25.58 -1.69
CA SER A 272 5.02 -26.73 -0.80
C SER A 272 3.58 -27.21 -0.55
N ALA A 273 2.66 -26.25 -0.34
CA ALA A 273 1.25 -26.51 -0.14
C ALA A 273 0.47 -26.79 -1.44
N LYS A 274 1.15 -26.79 -2.61
CA LYS A 274 0.56 -26.92 -3.96
C LYS A 274 -0.51 -25.87 -4.24
N LEU A 275 -0.25 -24.64 -3.85
CA LEU A 275 -1.12 -23.48 -4.09
C LEU A 275 -0.53 -22.58 -5.18
N PRO A 276 -1.38 -21.87 -5.95
CA PRO A 276 -0.91 -20.91 -6.94
C PRO A 276 -0.21 -19.72 -6.27
N LEU A 277 0.74 -19.14 -6.99
CA LEU A 277 1.49 -17.96 -6.56
C LEU A 277 0.71 -16.67 -6.82
N PRO A 278 0.97 -15.58 -6.08
CA PRO A 278 0.57 -14.24 -6.51
C PRO A 278 1.24 -13.89 -7.84
N LYS A 279 0.61 -13.02 -8.64
CA LYS A 279 1.15 -12.67 -9.97
C LYS A 279 2.25 -11.62 -9.87
N GLN A 280 2.11 -10.66 -8.93
CA GLN A 280 3.01 -9.52 -8.82
C GLN A 280 3.25 -9.11 -7.37
N ILE A 281 4.48 -8.69 -7.10
CA ILE A 281 4.86 -7.99 -5.87
C ILE A 281 5.35 -6.59 -6.26
N PHE A 282 4.68 -5.55 -5.78
CA PHE A 282 5.16 -4.18 -5.85
C PHE A 282 5.85 -3.80 -4.55
N VAL A 283 7.10 -3.36 -4.65
CA VAL A 283 7.97 -3.06 -3.50
C VAL A 283 8.22 -1.56 -3.44
N HIS A 284 7.66 -0.90 -2.43
CA HIS A 284 7.90 0.51 -2.20
C HIS A 284 9.12 0.77 -1.29
N GLY A 285 9.68 1.97 -1.40
CA GLY A 285 10.76 2.46 -0.54
C GLY A 285 10.25 2.97 0.81
N PHE A 286 11.18 3.48 1.64
CA PHE A 286 10.83 4.08 2.92
C PHE A 286 10.50 5.55 2.79
N VAL A 287 9.67 6.04 3.71
CA VAL A 287 9.56 7.47 3.99
C VAL A 287 10.61 7.80 5.06
N THR A 288 11.47 8.75 4.75
CA THR A 288 12.38 9.39 5.70
C THR A 288 11.84 10.74 6.14
N VAL A 289 12.35 11.28 7.22
CA VAL A 289 12.04 12.64 7.69
C VAL A 289 13.35 13.37 7.94
N ASN A 290 13.60 14.43 7.17
CA ASN A 290 14.88 15.14 7.19
C ASN A 290 16.10 14.22 6.91
N GLY A 291 15.93 13.27 5.98
CA GLY A 291 16.96 12.30 5.61
C GLY A 291 17.14 11.13 6.59
N GLU A 292 16.40 11.09 7.70
CA GLU A 292 16.50 10.04 8.72
C GLU A 292 15.31 9.07 8.64
N LYS A 293 15.57 7.78 8.91
CA LYS A 293 14.50 6.78 9.01
C LYS A 293 13.53 7.16 10.14
N ILE A 294 12.23 7.04 9.86
CA ILE A 294 11.19 7.24 10.89
C ILE A 294 11.40 6.26 12.04
N SER A 295 11.50 6.78 13.25
CA SER A 295 11.68 5.99 14.46
C SER A 295 11.10 6.72 15.68
N LYS A 296 10.37 5.97 16.54
CA LYS A 296 9.90 6.51 17.82
C LYS A 296 11.05 6.98 18.72
N SER A 297 12.17 6.28 18.70
CA SER A 297 13.35 6.64 19.52
C SER A 297 14.01 7.95 19.09
N LEU A 298 13.84 8.34 17.82
CA LEU A 298 14.33 9.62 17.30
C LEU A 298 13.30 10.74 17.43
N GLY A 299 12.05 10.43 17.81
CA GLY A 299 10.98 11.44 17.96
C GLY A 299 10.55 12.09 16.63
N ASN A 300 10.92 11.50 15.49
CA ASN A 300 10.62 12.02 14.14
C ASN A 300 9.42 11.32 13.48
N THR A 301 8.55 10.66 14.26
CA THR A 301 7.33 10.06 13.75
C THR A 301 6.31 11.15 13.40
N ILE A 302 5.68 11.00 12.23
CA ILE A 302 4.64 11.92 11.78
C ILE A 302 3.29 11.20 11.90
N ASP A 303 2.40 11.81 12.70
CA ASP A 303 1.04 11.33 12.89
C ASP A 303 0.19 11.64 11.64
N PRO A 304 -0.34 10.62 10.95
CA PRO A 304 -1.15 10.82 9.77
C PRO A 304 -2.49 11.53 10.05
N PHE A 305 -3.06 11.35 11.24
CA PHE A 305 -4.33 11.98 11.59
C PHE A 305 -4.18 13.50 11.75
N GLU A 306 -3.09 13.94 12.36
CA GLU A 306 -2.79 15.38 12.45
C GLU A 306 -2.52 16.00 11.09
N LEU A 307 -1.85 15.29 10.17
CA LEU A 307 -1.69 15.77 8.79
C LEU A 307 -3.03 15.89 8.06
N VAL A 308 -3.88 14.86 8.15
CA VAL A 308 -5.22 14.89 7.53
C VAL A 308 -6.08 15.99 8.12
N LYS A 309 -6.06 16.19 9.43
CA LYS A 309 -6.79 17.25 10.11
C LYS A 309 -6.35 18.65 9.65
N LYS A 310 -5.04 18.82 9.42
CA LYS A 310 -4.44 20.11 9.05
C LYS A 310 -4.61 20.44 7.57
N TYR A 311 -4.44 19.46 6.70
CA TYR A 311 -4.31 19.68 5.25
C TYR A 311 -5.41 19.01 4.42
N GLY A 312 -6.20 18.13 5.01
CA GLY A 312 -7.20 17.32 4.32
C GLY A 312 -6.65 16.03 3.70
N THR A 313 -7.53 15.08 3.52
CA THR A 313 -7.23 13.72 3.03
C THR A 313 -6.49 13.74 1.69
N ASP A 314 -7.05 14.43 0.69
CA ASP A 314 -6.49 14.42 -0.67
C ASP A 314 -5.13 15.10 -0.77
N ALA A 315 -4.86 16.09 0.09
CA ALA A 315 -3.55 16.72 0.13
C ALA A 315 -2.47 15.76 0.65
N VAL A 316 -2.79 14.94 1.66
CA VAL A 316 -1.87 13.91 2.19
C VAL A 316 -1.64 12.84 1.13
N ARG A 317 -2.69 12.35 0.47
CA ARG A 317 -2.60 11.38 -0.64
C ARG A 317 -1.75 11.93 -1.78
N TYR A 318 -2.02 13.17 -2.20
CA TYR A 318 -1.27 13.84 -3.27
C TYR A 318 0.22 13.90 -2.97
N TYR A 319 0.59 14.41 -1.78
CA TYR A 319 1.99 14.55 -1.42
C TYR A 319 2.74 13.22 -1.47
N LEU A 320 2.17 12.18 -0.85
CA LEU A 320 2.79 10.86 -0.80
C LEU A 320 2.96 10.22 -2.19
N LEU A 321 1.97 10.34 -3.05
CA LEU A 321 2.01 9.74 -4.39
C LEU A 321 2.81 10.58 -5.39
N ARG A 322 2.98 11.89 -5.14
CA ARG A 322 3.66 12.81 -6.05
C ARG A 322 5.12 13.04 -5.69
N GLU A 323 5.43 13.16 -4.39
CA GLU A 323 6.77 13.54 -3.92
C GLU A 323 7.62 12.32 -3.55
N ILE A 324 7.00 11.21 -3.13
CA ILE A 324 7.71 9.98 -2.83
C ILE A 324 7.73 9.09 -4.07
N PRO A 325 8.91 8.84 -4.67
CA PRO A 325 8.99 7.94 -5.83
C PRO A 325 8.50 6.54 -5.47
N ALA A 326 7.73 5.92 -6.35
CA ALA A 326 6.97 4.74 -6.00
C ALA A 326 7.81 3.55 -5.50
N GLY A 327 8.98 3.29 -6.09
CA GLY A 327 9.87 2.17 -5.71
C GLY A 327 11.13 2.57 -4.94
N GLU A 328 11.30 3.85 -4.61
CA GLU A 328 12.50 4.40 -3.99
C GLU A 328 12.17 5.06 -2.64
N ASP A 329 13.21 5.33 -1.85
CA ASP A 329 13.05 6.09 -0.62
C ASP A 329 12.75 7.56 -0.95
N GLY A 330 11.87 8.18 -0.17
CA GLY A 330 11.58 9.59 -0.31
C GLY A 330 11.51 10.30 1.04
N ASP A 331 11.84 11.59 1.03
CA ASP A 331 11.92 12.38 2.25
C ASP A 331 10.66 13.23 2.44
N PHE A 332 10.07 13.12 3.62
CA PHE A 332 8.97 13.99 4.03
C PHE A 332 9.52 15.28 4.63
N SER A 333 9.05 16.41 4.09
CA SER A 333 9.29 17.73 4.63
C SER A 333 7.99 18.51 4.65
N GLU A 334 7.66 19.13 5.78
CA GLU A 334 6.44 19.95 5.90
C GLU A 334 6.54 21.21 5.01
N GLU A 335 7.73 21.72 4.77
CA GLU A 335 7.96 22.84 3.86
C GLU A 335 7.59 22.46 2.43
N LYS A 336 8.14 21.36 1.91
CA LYS A 336 7.76 20.81 0.59
C LYS A 336 6.28 20.48 0.51
N PHE A 337 5.70 19.97 1.60
CA PHE A 337 4.27 19.71 1.64
C PHE A 337 3.46 20.98 1.38
N LYS A 338 3.78 22.09 2.05
CA LYS A 338 3.13 23.39 1.86
C LYS A 338 3.35 23.97 0.47
N GLU A 339 4.56 23.81 -0.08
CA GLU A 339 4.86 24.23 -1.44
C GLU A 339 3.98 23.49 -2.46
N ARG A 340 3.91 22.15 -2.36
CA ARG A 340 3.05 21.32 -3.22
C ARG A 340 1.59 21.64 -3.04
N TYR A 341 1.14 21.78 -1.80
CA TYR A 341 -0.25 22.13 -1.52
C TYR A 341 -0.64 23.47 -2.17
N ASN A 342 0.12 24.51 -1.95
CA ASN A 342 -0.19 25.84 -2.48
C ASN A 342 0.02 25.90 -4.00
N GLY A 343 1.10 25.32 -4.52
CA GLY A 343 1.44 25.39 -5.95
C GLY A 343 0.50 24.52 -6.80
N ASP A 344 0.42 23.25 -6.49
CA ASP A 344 -0.26 22.28 -7.33
C ASP A 344 -1.76 22.19 -7.01
N LEU A 345 -2.13 22.15 -5.72
CA LEU A 345 -3.53 21.93 -5.34
C LEU A 345 -4.31 23.24 -5.28
N ALA A 346 -3.92 24.22 -4.45
CA ALA A 346 -4.70 25.43 -4.28
C ALA A 346 -4.64 26.34 -5.50
N ASN A 347 -3.43 26.67 -5.99
CA ASN A 347 -3.24 27.54 -7.16
C ASN A 347 -3.36 26.78 -8.51
N GLY A 348 -3.20 25.44 -8.51
CA GLY A 348 -3.38 24.59 -9.68
C GLY A 348 -4.86 24.22 -9.88
N ILE A 349 -5.21 22.97 -9.53
CA ILE A 349 -6.56 22.42 -9.78
C ILE A 349 -7.66 23.20 -9.06
N GLY A 350 -7.44 23.67 -7.83
CA GLY A 350 -8.41 24.45 -7.07
C GLY A 350 -8.76 25.76 -7.76
N ASN A 351 -7.76 26.53 -8.22
CA ASN A 351 -7.95 27.76 -8.94
C ASN A 351 -8.61 27.54 -10.32
N LEU A 352 -8.16 26.53 -11.08
CA LEU A 352 -8.70 26.19 -12.38
C LEU A 352 -10.22 25.93 -12.31
N VAL A 353 -10.63 25.05 -11.41
CA VAL A 353 -12.03 24.67 -11.20
C VAL A 353 -12.88 25.88 -10.80
N ALA A 354 -12.43 26.65 -9.81
CA ALA A 354 -13.12 27.82 -9.33
C ALA A 354 -13.25 28.90 -10.41
N ARG A 355 -12.23 29.11 -11.22
CA ARG A 355 -12.20 30.09 -12.33
C ARG A 355 -13.22 29.74 -13.41
N VAL A 356 -13.23 28.50 -13.91
CA VAL A 356 -14.15 28.06 -14.97
C VAL A 356 -15.61 28.09 -14.47
N ALA A 357 -15.85 27.59 -13.25
CA ALA A 357 -17.18 27.64 -12.64
C ALA A 357 -17.68 29.08 -12.45
N THR A 358 -16.81 30.03 -12.07
CA THR A 358 -17.15 31.45 -11.93
C THR A 358 -17.45 32.10 -13.29
N LEU A 359 -16.70 31.77 -14.33
CA LEU A 359 -16.98 32.28 -15.70
C LEU A 359 -18.30 31.73 -16.21
N ALA A 360 -18.61 30.44 -16.00
CA ALA A 360 -19.90 29.86 -16.35
C ALA A 360 -21.07 30.57 -15.65
N GLU A 361 -20.96 30.80 -14.34
CA GLU A 361 -21.96 31.50 -13.53
C GLU A 361 -22.22 32.92 -14.06
N LYS A 362 -21.18 33.71 -14.34
CA LYS A 362 -21.29 35.08 -14.88
C LYS A 362 -21.99 35.13 -16.26
N LEU A 363 -21.84 34.10 -17.07
CA LEU A 363 -22.47 33.98 -18.39
C LEU A 363 -23.87 33.36 -18.34
N GLY A 364 -24.34 32.96 -17.16
CA GLY A 364 -25.61 32.25 -17.02
C GLY A 364 -25.60 30.89 -17.73
N LEU A 365 -24.43 30.27 -17.88
CA LEU A 365 -24.27 28.94 -18.47
C LEU A 365 -24.40 27.87 -17.38
N ASN A 366 -25.65 27.52 -17.07
CA ASN A 366 -25.95 26.50 -16.07
C ASN A 366 -26.13 25.11 -16.68
N GLN A 367 -26.41 25.02 -17.98
CA GLN A 367 -26.65 23.78 -18.71
C GLN A 367 -26.24 23.92 -20.18
N HIS A 368 -25.72 22.83 -20.76
CA HIS A 368 -25.40 22.68 -22.16
C HIS A 368 -25.64 21.25 -22.63
N ASP A 369 -26.31 21.06 -23.74
CA ASP A 369 -26.69 19.77 -24.31
C ASP A 369 -25.62 19.20 -25.26
N SER A 370 -25.69 17.92 -25.52
CA SER A 370 -24.90 17.19 -26.55
C SER A 370 -23.40 17.20 -26.33
N ILE A 371 -22.96 16.90 -25.10
CA ILE A 371 -21.54 16.69 -24.77
C ILE A 371 -21.13 15.24 -25.05
N GLU A 372 -20.12 15.04 -25.90
CA GLU A 372 -19.45 13.78 -26.04
C GLU A 372 -18.30 13.68 -25.01
N PHE A 373 -18.37 12.67 -24.14
CA PHE A 373 -17.35 12.40 -23.14
C PHE A 373 -16.68 11.06 -23.45
N ASN A 374 -15.43 11.10 -23.92
CA ASN A 374 -14.68 9.91 -24.31
C ASN A 374 -13.53 9.64 -23.31
N ARG A 375 -13.43 8.39 -22.86
CA ARG A 375 -12.39 7.91 -21.93
C ARG A 375 -11.21 7.22 -22.59
N SER A 376 -11.03 7.39 -23.90
CA SER A 376 -9.93 6.73 -24.64
C SER A 376 -8.53 7.07 -24.12
N TYR A 377 -8.38 8.21 -23.43
CA TYR A 377 -7.10 8.62 -22.83
C TYR A 377 -6.59 7.68 -21.72
N PHE A 378 -7.44 6.87 -21.11
CA PHE A 378 -7.01 5.88 -20.11
C PHE A 378 -6.01 4.87 -20.66
N ALA A 379 -6.11 4.49 -21.91
CA ALA A 379 -5.19 3.54 -22.52
C ALA A 379 -3.71 4.02 -22.46
N ASN A 380 -3.49 5.34 -22.53
CA ASN A 380 -2.16 5.93 -22.51
C ASN A 380 -1.49 5.88 -21.11
N TYR A 381 -2.28 5.66 -20.05
CA TYR A 381 -1.78 5.64 -18.67
C TYR A 381 -1.74 4.23 -18.06
N ALA A 382 -2.33 3.23 -18.71
CA ALA A 382 -2.43 1.87 -18.20
C ALA A 382 -1.06 1.29 -17.84
N GLU A 383 -0.07 1.40 -18.74
CA GLU A 383 1.30 0.92 -18.52
C GLU A 383 1.96 1.55 -17.28
N TRP A 384 1.71 2.82 -17.02
CA TRP A 384 2.26 3.48 -15.84
C TRP A 384 1.60 3.05 -14.54
N PHE A 385 0.31 2.69 -14.57
CA PHE A 385 -0.36 2.06 -13.42
C PHE A 385 0.15 0.63 -13.21
N ASP A 386 0.32 -0.15 -14.28
CA ASP A 386 0.84 -1.51 -14.22
C ASP A 386 2.29 -1.55 -13.69
N ASP A 387 3.07 -0.50 -13.93
CA ASP A 387 4.43 -0.29 -13.41
C ASP A 387 4.46 0.51 -12.08
N CYS A 388 3.31 0.85 -11.50
CA CYS A 388 3.17 1.61 -10.26
C CYS A 388 3.86 3.00 -10.26
N LYS A 389 3.97 3.66 -11.41
CA LYS A 389 4.65 4.97 -11.59
C LYS A 389 3.72 6.14 -11.24
N PHE A 390 3.28 6.22 -9.98
CA PHE A 390 2.28 7.20 -9.52
C PHE A 390 2.73 8.65 -9.66
N ASP A 391 3.99 8.94 -9.34
CA ASP A 391 4.62 10.25 -9.47
C ASP A 391 4.59 10.77 -10.91
N LYS A 392 4.86 9.91 -11.90
CA LYS A 392 4.80 10.24 -13.33
C LYS A 392 3.37 10.47 -13.81
N LEU A 393 2.43 9.63 -13.35
CA LEU A 393 1.00 9.79 -13.64
C LEU A 393 0.51 11.16 -13.15
N LEU A 394 0.77 11.49 -11.88
CA LEU A 394 0.40 12.78 -11.31
C LEU A 394 1.11 13.95 -12.00
N TYR A 395 2.39 13.79 -12.35
CA TYR A 395 3.10 14.81 -13.14
C TYR A 395 2.40 15.09 -14.47
N GLY A 396 1.98 14.04 -15.19
CA GLY A 396 1.23 14.19 -16.45
C GLY A 396 -0.11 14.91 -16.26
N ILE A 397 -0.89 14.50 -15.24
CA ILE A 397 -2.18 15.12 -14.93
C ILE A 397 -2.02 16.60 -14.57
N PHE A 398 -1.08 16.93 -13.68
CA PHE A 398 -0.85 18.32 -13.26
C PHE A 398 -0.24 19.18 -14.38
N SER A 399 0.56 18.59 -15.28
CA SER A 399 0.97 19.28 -16.52
C SER A 399 -0.20 19.65 -17.42
N ALA A 400 -1.21 18.78 -17.53
CA ALA A 400 -2.43 19.09 -18.26
C ALA A 400 -3.24 20.21 -17.58
N ILE A 401 -3.33 20.21 -16.25
CA ILE A 401 -3.96 21.28 -15.45
C ILE A 401 -3.28 22.64 -15.74
N HIS A 402 -1.96 22.70 -15.66
CA HIS A 402 -1.20 23.92 -15.92
C HIS A 402 -1.35 24.42 -17.37
N LYS A 403 -1.35 23.50 -18.34
CA LYS A 403 -1.58 23.86 -19.75
C LYS A 403 -2.96 24.45 -19.97
N LEU A 404 -3.98 23.87 -19.37
CA LEU A 404 -5.35 24.38 -19.46
C LEU A 404 -5.50 25.76 -18.80
N ASP A 405 -4.92 25.98 -17.62
CA ASP A 405 -4.96 27.29 -16.95
C ASP A 405 -4.19 28.37 -17.74
N ALA A 406 -3.04 28.02 -18.33
CA ALA A 406 -2.30 28.91 -19.23
C ALA A 406 -3.11 29.26 -20.50
N GLN A 407 -3.80 28.28 -21.09
CA GLN A 407 -4.67 28.50 -22.26
C GLN A 407 -5.79 29.46 -21.92
N ILE A 408 -6.51 29.26 -20.81
CA ILE A 408 -7.58 30.15 -20.34
C ILE A 408 -7.05 31.58 -20.11
N SER A 409 -5.82 31.69 -19.63
CA SER A 409 -5.18 32.98 -19.40
C SER A 409 -4.79 33.69 -20.68
N SER A 410 -4.28 32.98 -21.69
CA SER A 410 -3.87 33.53 -22.98
C SER A 410 -5.06 33.89 -23.88
N GLU A 411 -6.17 33.17 -23.77
CA GLU A 411 -7.37 33.41 -24.55
C GLU A 411 -8.20 34.61 -24.00
N GLU A 412 -7.87 35.15 -22.83
CA GLU A 412 -8.51 36.29 -22.17
C GLU A 412 -10.04 36.28 -22.31
N LEU A 413 -10.66 35.12 -22.09
CA LEU A 413 -12.08 34.88 -22.33
C LEU A 413 -13.02 35.90 -21.65
N TRP A 414 -12.56 36.52 -20.57
CA TRP A 414 -13.27 37.59 -19.87
C TRP A 414 -13.36 38.90 -20.69
N ALA A 415 -12.47 39.10 -21.69
CA ALA A 415 -12.46 40.26 -22.61
C ALA A 415 -13.20 39.99 -23.92
N GLU A 416 -13.53 38.72 -24.22
CA GLU A 416 -14.30 38.35 -25.42
C GLU A 416 -15.71 38.97 -25.37
N LYS A 417 -16.13 39.58 -26.48
CA LYS A 417 -17.45 40.28 -26.60
C LYS A 417 -18.54 39.35 -27.11
N ASP A 418 -18.17 38.33 -27.89
CA ASP A 418 -19.13 37.36 -28.41
C ASP A 418 -19.48 36.33 -27.35
N ARG A 419 -20.69 36.44 -26.80
CA ARG A 419 -21.20 35.53 -25.80
C ARG A 419 -21.31 34.08 -26.28
N PHE A 420 -21.50 33.85 -27.57
CA PHE A 420 -21.56 32.51 -28.12
C PHE A 420 -20.17 31.86 -28.06
N VAL A 421 -19.11 32.59 -28.46
CA VAL A 421 -17.71 32.14 -28.35
C VAL A 421 -17.32 31.85 -26.89
N GLN A 422 -17.69 32.78 -25.99
CA GLN A 422 -17.44 32.60 -24.56
C GLN A 422 -18.08 31.31 -24.04
N LYS A 423 -19.35 31.07 -24.30
CA LYS A 423 -20.08 29.88 -23.85
C LYS A 423 -19.45 28.58 -24.40
N LYS A 424 -19.15 28.57 -25.71
CA LYS A 424 -18.51 27.43 -26.36
C LYS A 424 -17.17 27.06 -25.68
N LYS A 425 -16.32 28.04 -25.41
CA LYS A 425 -15.03 27.85 -24.74
C LYS A 425 -15.19 27.34 -23.32
N ILE A 426 -16.14 27.86 -22.54
CA ILE A 426 -16.40 27.37 -21.20
C ILE A 426 -16.83 25.89 -21.20
N VAL A 427 -17.65 25.49 -22.18
CA VAL A 427 -18.03 24.09 -22.36
C VAL A 427 -16.80 23.24 -22.65
N GLU A 428 -15.93 23.66 -23.58
CA GLU A 428 -14.66 22.96 -23.89
C GLU A 428 -13.77 22.79 -22.64
N TYR A 429 -13.58 23.83 -21.83
CA TYR A 429 -12.81 23.78 -20.59
C TYR A 429 -13.46 22.87 -19.55
N SER A 430 -14.79 22.90 -19.43
CA SER A 430 -15.53 22.07 -18.50
C SER A 430 -15.39 20.59 -18.83
N VAL A 431 -15.39 20.23 -20.11
CA VAL A 431 -15.13 18.85 -20.55
C VAL A 431 -13.70 18.42 -20.21
N GLN A 432 -12.71 19.30 -20.41
CA GLN A 432 -11.32 19.00 -20.03
C GLN A 432 -11.17 18.83 -18.50
N ILE A 433 -11.87 19.67 -17.71
CA ILE A 433 -11.90 19.52 -16.24
C ILE A 433 -12.53 18.19 -15.82
N LEU A 434 -13.59 17.75 -16.49
CA LEU A 434 -14.18 16.42 -16.24
C LEU A 434 -13.20 15.27 -16.59
N HIS A 435 -12.43 15.38 -17.67
CA HIS A 435 -11.38 14.41 -17.99
C HIS A 435 -10.29 14.40 -16.90
N ILE A 436 -9.87 15.57 -16.43
CA ILE A 436 -8.91 15.69 -15.34
C ILE A 436 -9.47 15.06 -14.05
N ALA A 437 -10.72 15.34 -13.70
CA ALA A 437 -11.39 14.77 -12.55
C ALA A 437 -11.42 13.23 -12.63
N ASP A 438 -11.77 12.68 -13.79
CA ASP A 438 -11.80 11.24 -14.01
C ASP A 438 -10.41 10.61 -13.85
N MET A 439 -9.34 11.25 -14.33
CA MET A 439 -7.96 10.83 -14.10
C MET A 439 -7.50 10.95 -12.64
N LEU A 440 -8.04 11.90 -11.89
CA LEU A 440 -7.71 12.11 -10.48
C LEU A 440 -8.42 11.14 -9.52
N LYS A 441 -9.51 10.48 -9.93
CA LYS A 441 -10.29 9.56 -9.07
C LYS A 441 -9.45 8.55 -8.28
N PRO A 442 -8.47 7.87 -8.86
CA PRO A 442 -7.64 6.93 -8.11
C PRO A 442 -6.77 7.60 -7.04
N PHE A 443 -6.35 8.83 -7.29
CA PHE A 443 -5.39 9.58 -6.48
C PHE A 443 -6.06 10.47 -5.42
N LEU A 444 -7.00 11.30 -5.85
CA LEU A 444 -7.65 12.36 -5.08
C LEU A 444 -9.19 12.20 -5.16
N PRO A 445 -9.73 11.15 -4.52
CA PRO A 445 -11.12 10.77 -4.70
C PRO A 445 -12.13 11.84 -4.25
N ASN A 446 -11.82 12.58 -3.17
CA ASN A 446 -12.71 13.62 -2.67
C ASN A 446 -12.74 14.84 -3.60
N ALA A 447 -11.59 15.27 -4.12
CA ALA A 447 -11.49 16.38 -5.07
C ALA A 447 -12.19 16.03 -6.40
N ALA A 448 -11.95 14.82 -6.91
CA ALA A 448 -12.61 14.32 -8.12
C ALA A 448 -14.13 14.32 -7.97
N GLU A 449 -14.66 13.80 -6.86
CA GLU A 449 -16.10 13.82 -6.58
C GLU A 449 -16.66 15.24 -6.48
N GLN A 450 -15.94 16.17 -5.85
CA GLN A 450 -16.36 17.57 -5.75
C GLN A 450 -16.35 18.26 -7.12
N ILE A 451 -15.39 17.97 -8.00
CA ILE A 451 -15.37 18.47 -9.38
C ILE A 451 -16.58 17.93 -10.14
N GLU A 452 -16.87 16.63 -10.06
CA GLU A 452 -18.03 16.02 -10.72
C GLU A 452 -19.38 16.55 -10.21
N LYS A 453 -19.44 17.01 -8.95
CA LYS A 453 -20.64 17.71 -8.43
C LYS A 453 -20.80 19.12 -9.00
N GLN A 454 -19.67 19.80 -9.29
CA GLN A 454 -19.70 21.15 -9.87
C GLN A 454 -19.90 21.13 -11.40
N PHE A 455 -19.35 20.11 -12.07
CA PHE A 455 -19.43 19.91 -13.52
C PHE A 455 -20.09 18.53 -13.78
N LYS A 456 -21.41 18.46 -13.52
CA LYS A 456 -22.13 17.19 -13.64
C LYS A 456 -22.45 16.90 -15.10
N LEU A 457 -22.12 15.69 -15.58
CA LEU A 457 -22.58 15.18 -16.86
C LEU A 457 -23.71 14.17 -16.63
N ASP A 458 -24.91 14.49 -17.17
CA ASP A 458 -26.11 13.68 -17.03
C ASP A 458 -26.75 13.48 -18.41
N ASN A 459 -26.74 12.25 -18.92
CA ASN A 459 -27.28 11.89 -20.26
C ASN A 459 -26.77 12.84 -21.37
N ASN A 460 -25.46 13.09 -21.42
CA ASN A 460 -24.80 14.03 -22.35
C ASN A 460 -25.18 15.51 -22.14
N ILE A 461 -25.81 15.84 -21.03
CA ILE A 461 -26.09 17.22 -20.64
C ILE A 461 -25.05 17.62 -19.58
N LEU A 462 -24.28 18.66 -19.88
CA LEU A 462 -23.37 19.28 -18.92
C LEU A 462 -24.12 20.26 -18.04
N ILE A 463 -24.11 20.06 -16.76
CA ILE A 463 -24.67 20.95 -15.75
C ILE A 463 -23.52 21.57 -14.96
N ILE A 464 -23.40 22.88 -14.93
CA ILE A 464 -22.36 23.59 -14.20
C ILE A 464 -22.98 24.33 -13.01
N LYS A 465 -22.46 24.03 -11.81
CA LYS A 465 -22.88 24.69 -10.57
C LYS A 465 -21.66 25.00 -9.73
N LYS A 466 -21.35 26.28 -9.55
CA LYS A 466 -20.24 26.69 -8.70
C LYS A 466 -20.40 26.14 -7.27
N GLY A 467 -19.37 25.48 -6.76
CA GLY A 467 -19.28 24.93 -5.42
C GLY A 467 -18.26 25.66 -4.53
N GLN A 468 -17.88 25.00 -3.45
CA GLN A 468 -16.79 25.46 -2.59
C GLN A 468 -15.42 25.24 -3.25
N ASN A 469 -14.43 26.01 -2.82
CA ASN A 469 -13.04 25.81 -3.26
C ASN A 469 -12.56 24.40 -2.83
N LEU A 470 -11.96 23.68 -3.76
CA LEU A 470 -11.44 22.33 -3.50
C LEU A 470 -10.32 22.35 -2.45
N PHE A 471 -9.41 23.29 -2.58
CA PHE A 471 -8.25 23.44 -1.71
C PHE A 471 -8.11 24.94 -1.33
N PRO A 472 -8.54 25.36 -0.13
CA PRO A 472 -8.31 26.70 0.36
C PRO A 472 -6.81 26.93 0.54
N ARG A 473 -6.32 28.17 0.34
CA ARG A 473 -4.91 28.52 0.59
C ARG A 473 -4.60 28.37 2.08
N LEU A 474 -3.39 27.86 2.36
CA LEU A 474 -2.86 27.72 3.73
C LEU A 474 -2.42 29.08 4.29
#